data_c447ae180b8f213ce64e9e544de56015
#
_entry.id   c447ae180b8f213ce64e9e544de56015
#
_cell.length_a   1.000
_cell.length_b   1.000
_cell.length_c   1.000
_cell.angle_alpha   90.00
_cell.angle_beta   90.00
_cell.angle_gamma   90.00
#
_symmetry.space_group_name_H-M   'P 1'
#
loop_
_entity.id
_entity.type
_entity.pdbx_description
1 polymer ?
#
loop_
_entity_poly.entity_id
_entity_poly.type
_entity_poly.pdbx_seq_one_letter_code
_entity_poly.pdbx_strand_id
1 'polypeptide(L)'
;MAYNDLVTRVPAESSATVRARVEAARARQRERFRGMPGLFANAHMGPRELTKLVRIDAATEAVLKGAIERLGLSARAYHRVLKLARTLADLEGVAEITPAQVAEAIQYRVLDRGEG
;
A
#
# COMPACT_ATOMS: atom_id res chain seq x y z
N MET A 1 12.03 28.96 -6.08
CA MET A 1 10.66 28.48 -6.04
C MET A 1 10.55 27.24 -5.14
N ALA A 2 9.54 27.23 -4.29
CA ALA A 2 9.45 26.18 -3.27
C ALA A 2 9.41 24.79 -3.86
N TYR A 3 8.66 24.62 -4.93
CA TYR A 3 8.54 23.31 -5.55
C TYR A 3 9.88 22.81 -6.09
N ASN A 4 10.58 23.67 -6.79
CA ASN A 4 11.88 23.28 -7.33
C ASN A 4 12.90 23.04 -6.25
N ASP A 5 12.86 23.86 -5.19
CA ASP A 5 13.76 23.67 -4.07
C ASP A 5 13.51 22.34 -3.40
N LEU A 6 12.24 21.97 -3.25
CA LEU A 6 11.88 20.72 -2.63
C LEU A 6 12.38 19.53 -3.46
N VAL A 7 12.17 19.59 -4.75
CA VAL A 7 12.63 18.54 -5.65
C VAL A 7 14.15 18.42 -5.60
N THR A 8 14.82 19.55 -5.57
CA THR A 8 16.27 19.56 -5.56
C THR A 8 16.84 19.01 -4.26
N ARG A 9 16.19 19.33 -3.13
CA ARG A 9 16.71 18.94 -1.83
C ARG A 9 16.45 17.50 -1.50
N VAL A 10 15.34 16.94 -1.96
CA VAL A 10 15.09 15.52 -1.76
C VAL A 10 16.12 14.80 -2.59
N PRO A 11 16.95 13.93 -1.94
CA PRO A 11 17.94 13.17 -2.71
C PRO A 11 17.20 12.47 -3.84
N ALA A 12 17.47 12.90 -5.03
CA ALA A 12 16.81 12.35 -6.19
C ALA A 12 17.30 10.92 -6.36
N GLU A 13 16.44 9.97 -6.10
CA GLU A 13 16.76 8.60 -6.40
C GLU A 13 16.92 8.48 -7.90
N SER A 14 17.94 7.76 -8.34
CA SER A 14 18.12 7.56 -9.76
C SER A 14 16.96 6.74 -10.31
N SER A 15 16.72 6.88 -11.60
CA SER A 15 15.70 6.07 -12.27
C SER A 15 15.99 4.59 -12.09
N ALA A 16 17.27 4.22 -12.08
CA ALA A 16 17.65 2.84 -11.90
C ALA A 16 17.26 2.34 -10.51
N THR A 17 17.44 3.17 -9.46
CA THR A 17 17.10 2.80 -8.11
C THR A 17 15.58 2.62 -7.97
N VAL A 18 14.80 3.54 -8.54
CA VAL A 18 13.34 3.43 -8.50
C VAL A 18 12.88 2.20 -9.25
N ARG A 19 13.47 1.96 -10.42
CA ARG A 19 13.11 0.79 -11.22
C ARG A 19 13.40 -0.50 -10.48
N ALA A 20 14.54 -0.56 -9.81
CA ALA A 20 14.91 -1.75 -9.05
C ALA A 20 13.90 -2.03 -7.93
N ARG A 21 13.44 -0.98 -7.26
CA ARG A 21 12.46 -1.11 -6.19
C ARG A 21 11.13 -1.61 -6.74
N VAL A 22 10.70 -1.06 -7.86
CA VAL A 22 9.46 -1.48 -8.50
C VAL A 22 9.54 -2.92 -8.98
N GLU A 23 10.68 -3.29 -9.57
CA GLU A 23 10.87 -4.66 -10.03
C GLU A 23 10.87 -5.64 -8.87
N ALA A 24 11.48 -5.28 -7.76
CA ALA A 24 11.48 -6.13 -6.57
C ALA A 24 10.07 -6.30 -6.02
N ALA A 25 9.28 -5.22 -6.01
CA ALA A 25 7.91 -5.30 -5.56
C ALA A 25 7.08 -6.20 -6.46
N ARG A 26 7.28 -6.09 -7.77
CA ARG A 26 6.58 -6.94 -8.73
C ARG A 26 6.95 -8.41 -8.55
N ALA A 27 8.22 -8.67 -8.28
CA ALA A 27 8.68 -10.03 -8.04
C ALA A 27 8.00 -10.62 -6.80
N ARG A 28 7.86 -9.83 -5.75
CA ARG A 28 7.17 -10.26 -4.53
C ARG A 28 5.71 -10.60 -4.83
N GLN A 29 5.06 -9.81 -5.66
CA GLN A 29 3.68 -10.07 -6.01
C GLN A 29 3.54 -11.30 -6.89
N ARG A 30 4.44 -11.49 -7.84
CA ARG A 30 4.43 -12.69 -8.66
C ARG A 30 4.55 -13.94 -7.80
N GLU A 31 5.42 -13.89 -6.81
CA GLU A 31 5.59 -15.02 -5.89
C GLU A 31 4.35 -15.23 -5.05
N ARG A 32 3.76 -14.13 -4.57
CA ARG A 32 2.56 -14.21 -3.74
C ARG A 32 1.41 -14.87 -4.46
N PHE A 33 1.26 -14.60 -5.73
CA PHE A 33 0.12 -15.09 -6.50
C PHE A 33 0.43 -16.29 -7.37
N ARG A 34 1.58 -16.88 -7.15
CA ARG A 34 1.96 -18.07 -7.92
C ARG A 34 0.88 -19.13 -7.80
N GLY A 35 0.43 -19.65 -8.96
CA GLY A 35 -0.58 -20.68 -8.98
C GLY A 35 -2.00 -20.20 -8.75
N MET A 36 -2.22 -18.89 -8.72
CA MET A 36 -3.57 -18.34 -8.53
C MET A 36 -4.03 -17.70 -9.84
N PRO A 37 -4.93 -18.37 -10.56
CA PRO A 37 -5.40 -17.85 -11.85
C PRO A 37 -6.06 -16.48 -11.70
N GLY A 38 -5.72 -15.57 -12.59
CA GLY A 38 -6.33 -14.25 -12.61
C GLY A 38 -5.76 -13.26 -11.62
N LEU A 39 -4.81 -13.68 -10.79
CA LEU A 39 -4.21 -12.79 -9.80
C LEU A 39 -2.76 -12.53 -10.16
N PHE A 40 -2.46 -11.29 -10.52
CA PHE A 40 -1.12 -10.89 -10.94
C PHE A 40 -0.56 -9.75 -10.11
N ALA A 41 -1.41 -8.99 -9.45
CA ALA A 41 -1.01 -7.85 -8.65
C ALA A 41 -1.93 -7.70 -7.45
N ASN A 42 -1.46 -6.96 -6.45
CA ASN A 42 -2.26 -6.77 -5.24
C ASN A 42 -3.64 -6.17 -5.56
N ALA A 43 -3.71 -5.31 -6.57
CA ALA A 43 -4.97 -4.69 -6.95
C ALA A 43 -6.04 -5.69 -7.37
N HIS A 44 -5.63 -6.88 -7.79
CA HIS A 44 -6.57 -7.91 -8.25
C HIS A 44 -7.21 -8.69 -7.11
N MET A 45 -6.74 -8.50 -5.87
CA MET A 45 -7.28 -9.24 -4.73
C MET A 45 -8.67 -8.75 -4.38
N GLY A 46 -9.60 -9.70 -4.21
CA GLY A 46 -10.90 -9.41 -3.63
C GLY A 46 -10.85 -9.60 -2.12
N PRO A 47 -11.98 -9.39 -1.43
CA PRO A 47 -12.02 -9.52 0.03
C PRO A 47 -11.56 -10.88 0.54
N ARG A 48 -11.88 -11.94 -0.19
CA ARG A 48 -11.50 -13.28 0.21
C ARG A 48 -9.99 -13.46 0.15
N GLU A 49 -9.38 -13.01 -0.94
CA GLU A 49 -7.94 -13.12 -1.10
C GLU A 49 -7.20 -12.24 -0.10
N LEU A 50 -7.73 -11.05 0.17
CA LEU A 50 -7.14 -10.17 1.16
C LEU A 50 -7.10 -10.84 2.53
N THR A 51 -8.21 -11.43 2.94
CA THR A 51 -8.28 -12.10 4.24
C THR A 51 -7.27 -13.23 4.33
N LYS A 52 -7.09 -13.95 3.23
CA LYS A 52 -6.24 -15.12 3.21
C LYS A 52 -4.76 -14.78 3.07
N LEU A 53 -4.44 -13.81 2.24
CA LEU A 53 -3.06 -13.54 1.84
C LEU A 53 -2.43 -12.36 2.55
N VAL A 54 -3.23 -11.42 3.03
CA VAL A 54 -2.70 -10.21 3.65
C VAL A 54 -3.03 -10.25 5.13
N ARG A 55 -2.01 -10.47 5.95
CA ARG A 55 -2.19 -10.56 7.40
C ARG A 55 -1.58 -9.33 8.05
N ILE A 56 -2.27 -8.81 9.02
CA ILE A 56 -1.78 -7.69 9.82
C ILE A 56 -1.94 -8.06 11.29
N ASP A 57 -1.05 -7.52 12.12
CA ASP A 57 -1.14 -7.82 13.53
C ASP A 57 -2.24 -6.97 14.19
N ALA A 58 -2.50 -7.25 15.46
CA ALA A 58 -3.58 -6.58 16.17
C ALA A 58 -3.38 -5.09 16.25
N ALA A 59 -2.13 -4.65 16.44
CA ALA A 59 -1.83 -3.22 16.54
C ALA A 59 -2.11 -2.51 15.21
N THR A 60 -1.69 -3.11 14.11
CA THR A 60 -1.93 -2.55 12.79
C THR A 60 -3.42 -2.52 12.46
N GLU A 61 -4.12 -3.59 12.82
CA GLU A 61 -5.57 -3.65 12.58
C GLU A 61 -6.29 -2.58 13.37
N ALA A 62 -5.86 -2.33 14.61
CA ALA A 62 -6.48 -1.30 15.45
C ALA A 62 -6.32 0.08 14.83
N VAL A 63 -5.13 0.37 14.28
CA VAL A 63 -4.90 1.64 13.58
C VAL A 63 -5.82 1.76 12.38
N LEU A 64 -5.93 0.72 11.60
CA LEU A 64 -6.75 0.73 10.39
C LEU A 64 -8.23 0.91 10.73
N LYS A 65 -8.74 0.12 11.67
CA LYS A 65 -10.14 0.21 12.06
C LYS A 65 -10.47 1.57 12.66
N GLY A 66 -9.59 2.09 13.51
CA GLY A 66 -9.79 3.40 14.10
C GLY A 66 -9.87 4.49 13.06
N ALA A 67 -9.03 4.44 12.05
CA ALA A 67 -9.05 5.43 10.99
C ALA A 67 -10.31 5.32 10.14
N ILE A 68 -10.71 4.09 9.82
CA ILE A 68 -11.93 3.87 9.05
C ILE A 68 -13.14 4.47 9.77
N GLU A 69 -13.22 4.26 11.09
CA GLU A 69 -14.33 4.79 11.88
C GLU A 69 -14.28 6.31 11.96
N ARG A 70 -13.10 6.86 12.24
CA ARG A 70 -12.97 8.32 12.38
C ARG A 70 -13.29 9.05 11.08
N LEU A 71 -12.92 8.46 9.96
CA LEU A 71 -13.13 9.09 8.65
C LEU A 71 -14.45 8.70 8.00
N GLY A 72 -15.20 7.81 8.61
CA GLY A 72 -16.47 7.37 8.05
C GLY A 72 -16.33 6.62 6.75
N LEU A 73 -15.28 5.83 6.61
CA LEU A 73 -15.03 5.11 5.38
C LEU A 73 -15.78 3.79 5.34
N SER A 74 -16.07 3.32 4.13
CA SER A 74 -16.82 2.09 3.92
C SER A 74 -15.93 0.86 4.04
N ALA A 75 -16.57 -0.33 4.03
CA ALA A 75 -15.84 -1.58 3.99
C ALA A 75 -14.99 -1.69 2.72
N ARG A 76 -15.49 -1.13 1.61
CA ARG A 76 -14.71 -1.10 0.37
C ARG A 76 -13.42 -0.30 0.59
N ALA A 77 -13.53 0.83 1.29
CA ALA A 77 -12.36 1.64 1.57
C ALA A 77 -11.36 0.89 2.46
N TYR A 78 -11.86 0.11 3.41
CA TYR A 78 -11.00 -0.73 4.23
C TYR A 78 -10.15 -1.66 3.36
N HIS A 79 -10.80 -2.33 2.42
CA HIS A 79 -10.08 -3.26 1.53
C HIS A 79 -9.11 -2.53 0.62
N ARG A 80 -9.48 -1.34 0.14
CA ARG A 80 -8.60 -0.55 -0.71
C ARG A 80 -7.36 -0.09 0.04
N VAL A 81 -7.54 0.36 1.28
CA VAL A 81 -6.41 0.79 2.10
C VAL A 81 -5.49 -0.39 2.35
N LEU A 82 -6.05 -1.55 2.65
CA LEU A 82 -5.26 -2.74 2.92
C LEU A 82 -4.43 -3.17 1.71
N LYS A 83 -5.04 -3.13 0.52
CA LYS A 83 -4.30 -3.45 -0.71
C LYS A 83 -3.17 -2.47 -0.96
N LEU A 84 -3.44 -1.18 -0.74
CA LEU A 84 -2.42 -0.17 -0.94
C LEU A 84 -1.30 -0.32 0.07
N ALA A 85 -1.65 -0.59 1.34
CA ALA A 85 -0.63 -0.81 2.36
C ALA A 85 0.26 -2.00 2.00
N ARG A 86 -0.33 -3.08 1.44
CA ARG A 86 0.46 -4.22 0.99
C ARG A 86 1.44 -3.82 -0.11
N THR A 87 0.97 -3.00 -1.04
CA THR A 87 1.82 -2.52 -2.13
C THR A 87 2.94 -1.63 -1.61
N LEU A 88 2.63 -0.74 -0.67
CA LEU A 88 3.65 0.11 -0.09
C LEU A 88 4.72 -0.72 0.63
N ALA A 89 4.30 -1.74 1.36
CA ALA A 89 5.24 -2.62 2.04
C ALA A 89 6.09 -3.39 1.03
N ASP A 90 5.50 -3.81 -0.08
CA ASP A 90 6.26 -4.49 -1.14
C ASP A 90 7.33 -3.56 -1.70
N LEU A 91 6.99 -2.29 -1.93
CA LEU A 91 7.94 -1.32 -2.45
C LEU A 91 9.06 -1.02 -1.47
N GLU A 92 8.76 -1.04 -0.17
CA GLU A 92 9.75 -0.81 0.85
C GLU A 92 10.56 -2.07 1.18
N GLY A 93 10.13 -3.21 0.68
CA GLY A 93 10.82 -4.45 0.93
C GLY A 93 10.53 -5.04 2.30
N VAL A 94 9.42 -4.66 2.89
CA VAL A 94 9.02 -5.14 4.21
C VAL A 94 8.08 -6.33 4.05
N ALA A 95 8.38 -7.40 4.78
CA ALA A 95 7.59 -8.62 4.66
C ALA A 95 6.19 -8.47 5.21
N GLU A 96 6.05 -7.71 6.29
CA GLU A 96 4.77 -7.53 6.95
C GLU A 96 4.34 -6.09 6.94
N ILE A 97 3.04 -5.87 6.84
CA ILE A 97 2.48 -4.53 6.91
C ILE A 97 2.54 -4.05 8.36
N THR A 98 3.03 -2.83 8.55
CA THR A 98 3.10 -2.20 9.86
C THR A 98 2.15 -1.00 9.88
N PRO A 99 1.92 -0.40 11.06
CA PRO A 99 1.09 0.81 11.10
C PRO A 99 1.59 1.93 10.19
N ALA A 100 2.89 1.97 9.90
CA ALA A 100 3.44 3.01 9.02
C ALA A 100 2.84 2.93 7.61
N GLN A 101 2.77 1.74 7.01
CA GLN A 101 2.21 1.59 5.69
C GLN A 101 0.71 1.86 5.69
N VAL A 102 0.03 1.45 6.75
CA VAL A 102 -1.40 1.71 6.87
C VAL A 102 -1.67 3.20 6.95
N ALA A 103 -0.89 3.92 7.76
CA ALA A 103 -1.05 5.36 7.89
C ALA A 103 -0.82 6.06 6.55
N GLU A 104 0.20 5.64 5.82
CA GLU A 104 0.50 6.22 4.52
C GLU A 104 -0.61 5.94 3.53
N ALA A 105 -1.13 4.71 3.52
CA ALA A 105 -2.21 4.33 2.63
C ALA A 105 -3.49 5.13 2.91
N ILE A 106 -3.78 5.35 4.18
CA ILE A 106 -4.93 6.14 4.58
C ILE A 106 -4.79 7.58 4.08
N GLN A 107 -3.58 8.13 4.16
CA GLN A 107 -3.33 9.48 3.72
C GLN A 107 -3.60 9.64 2.22
N TYR A 108 -3.17 8.67 1.42
CA TYR A 108 -3.47 8.68 0.00
C TYR A 108 -4.97 8.61 -0.24
N ARG A 109 -5.68 7.81 0.54
CA ARG A 109 -7.13 7.67 0.39
C ARG A 109 -7.85 8.97 0.70
N VAL A 110 -7.39 9.68 1.73
CA VAL A 110 -7.99 10.96 2.11
C VAL A 110 -7.77 12.00 1.01
N LEU A 111 -6.55 12.05 0.46
CA LEU A 111 -6.25 12.97 -0.63
C LEU A 111 -7.10 12.67 -1.86
N ASP A 112 -7.27 11.39 -2.16
CA ASP A 112 -8.08 10.96 -3.29
C ASP A 112 -9.52 11.42 -3.13
N ARG A 113 -10.06 11.27 -1.92
CA ARG A 113 -11.42 11.74 -1.63
C ARG A 113 -11.52 13.25 -1.75
N GLY A 114 -10.49 13.95 -1.31
CA GLY A 114 -10.49 15.40 -1.35
C GLY A 114 -10.53 15.94 -2.75
N GLU A 115 -10.00 15.18 -3.70
CA GLU A 115 -10.00 15.60 -5.10
C GLU A 115 -11.29 15.22 -5.81
N GLY A 116 -11.92 14.18 -5.33
CA GLY A 116 -13.15 13.68 -5.92
C GLY A 116 -14.35 14.39 -5.37
#